data_5850906d00d6100eee7adff42dcf9c61
#
_entry.id   5850906d00d6100eee7adff42dcf9c61
#
_cell.length_a   1.000
_cell.length_b   1.000
_cell.length_c   1.000
_cell.angle_alpha   90.00
_cell.angle_beta   90.00
_cell.angle_gamma   90.00
#
_symmetry.space_group_name_H-M   'P 1'
#
loop_
_entity.id
_entity.type
_entity.pdbx_description
1 polymer ?
#
loop_
_entity_poly.entity_id
_entity_poly.type
_entity_poly.pdbx_seq_one_letter_code
_entity_poly.pdbx_strand_id
1 'polypeptide(L)'
;MKIIAASDFHGTLLDYQWECDVFCICGDTFPLRIQWKKKKCEYWLRQEFIPWANKLKCKHILLIAGNHDFYFEKTLIDDIHLMFKGTKITYLENTGIIIDGVNFYGTPYCHQFGEWAFMRDDEHLKMIFQNIPEHVDIMLSHDAPYGVSDICLEYTPWNNGKHLGCQPLREEVERAQPKYLLHGHLHSSNHEEEVLGETKVRCVSLLDEKYEPAYEYFTLEYDKH
;
A
#
# COMPACT_ATOMS: atom_id res chain seq x y z
N MET A 1 -11.13 9.23 14.25
CA MET A 1 -9.79 9.36 13.64
C MET A 1 -9.97 9.57 12.15
N LYS A 2 -9.40 10.65 11.60
CA LYS A 2 -9.42 10.89 10.15
C LYS A 2 -8.21 10.22 9.49
N ILE A 3 -8.46 9.27 8.62
CA ILE A 3 -7.45 8.53 7.85
C ILE A 3 -7.57 8.92 6.38
N ILE A 4 -6.44 9.20 5.75
CA ILE A 4 -6.35 9.36 4.29
C ILE A 4 -5.47 8.26 3.76
N ALA A 5 -5.79 7.70 2.59
CA ALA A 5 -4.99 6.67 1.95
C ALA A 5 -4.79 6.95 0.47
N ALA A 6 -3.62 6.57 -0.01
CA ALA A 6 -3.23 6.62 -1.41
C ALA A 6 -2.15 5.59 -1.72
N SER A 7 -1.97 5.25 -2.99
CA SER A 7 -0.97 4.30 -3.48
C SER A 7 -0.48 4.70 -4.87
N ASP A 8 0.55 4.00 -5.34
CA ASP A 8 1.02 4.07 -6.72
C ASP A 8 1.41 5.48 -7.14
N PHE A 9 2.26 6.10 -6.31
CA PHE A 9 2.76 7.46 -6.53
C PHE A 9 3.71 7.54 -7.71
N HIS A 10 4.53 6.51 -7.93
CA HIS A 10 5.58 6.45 -8.95
C HIS A 10 6.40 7.75 -9.06
N GLY A 11 6.63 8.37 -7.91
CA GLY A 11 7.35 9.64 -7.79
C GLY A 11 6.52 10.90 -7.98
N THR A 12 5.22 10.78 -8.18
CA THR A 12 4.29 11.92 -8.31
C THR A 12 3.91 12.43 -6.93
N LEU A 13 4.63 13.41 -6.42
CA LEU A 13 4.40 14.01 -5.11
C LEU A 13 3.48 15.22 -5.27
N LEU A 14 2.17 15.00 -5.10
CA LEU A 14 1.15 16.05 -5.23
C LEU A 14 1.18 17.01 -4.02
N ASP A 15 0.78 18.24 -4.23
CA ASP A 15 0.60 19.22 -3.17
C ASP A 15 -0.82 19.11 -2.59
N TYR A 16 -0.92 18.51 -1.39
CA TYR A 16 -2.19 18.24 -0.74
C TYR A 16 -2.59 19.33 0.24
N GLN A 17 -3.84 19.78 0.16
CA GLN A 17 -4.43 20.79 1.03
C GLN A 17 -5.32 20.23 2.16
N TRP A 18 -5.28 18.91 2.38
CA TRP A 18 -6.06 18.26 3.42
C TRP A 18 -5.29 18.10 4.75
N GLU A 19 -6.04 17.87 5.81
CA GLU A 19 -5.52 17.52 7.14
C GLU A 19 -6.09 16.17 7.58
N CYS A 20 -5.25 15.32 8.20
CA CYS A 20 -5.67 14.04 8.76
C CYS A 20 -4.84 13.64 9.99
N ASP A 21 -5.30 12.62 10.70
CA ASP A 21 -4.52 12.02 11.79
C ASP A 21 -3.46 11.07 11.24
N VAL A 22 -3.85 10.18 10.32
CA VAL A 22 -2.98 9.18 9.70
C VAL A 22 -3.09 9.24 8.19
N PHE A 23 -1.94 9.30 7.51
CA PHE A 23 -1.86 9.12 6.07
C PHE A 23 -1.25 7.77 5.74
N CYS A 24 -1.99 6.92 5.02
CA CYS A 24 -1.58 5.57 4.62
C CYS A 24 -1.10 5.57 3.17
N ILE A 25 0.11 5.06 2.94
CA ILE A 25 0.71 4.91 1.60
C ILE A 25 0.86 3.42 1.32
N CYS A 26 0.10 2.91 0.33
CA CYS A 26 -0.02 1.49 0.04
C CYS A 26 0.95 1.01 -1.06
N GLY A 27 2.14 1.58 -1.15
CA GLY A 27 3.23 1.11 -2.01
C GLY A 27 3.43 1.90 -3.29
N ASP A 28 4.39 1.43 -4.08
CA ASP A 28 4.84 1.97 -5.37
C ASP A 28 5.16 3.47 -5.32
N THR A 29 6.08 3.77 -4.41
CA THR A 29 6.48 5.13 -4.07
C THR A 29 7.48 5.71 -5.07
N PHE A 30 8.47 4.91 -5.54
CA PHE A 30 9.59 5.44 -6.31
C PHE A 30 9.27 5.80 -7.76
N PRO A 31 9.89 6.89 -8.29
CA PRO A 31 9.84 7.18 -9.72
C PRO A 31 10.34 6.01 -10.57
N LEU A 32 9.57 5.59 -11.57
CA LEU A 32 9.88 4.45 -12.45
C LEU A 32 11.31 4.51 -13.02
N ARG A 33 11.78 5.70 -13.40
CA ARG A 33 13.12 5.90 -14.00
C ARG A 33 14.30 5.57 -13.09
N ILE A 34 14.08 5.48 -11.77
CA ILE A 34 15.13 5.24 -10.78
C ILE A 34 14.93 3.95 -9.95
N GLN A 35 13.78 3.30 -10.03
CA GLN A 35 13.39 2.15 -9.16
C GLN A 35 14.46 1.05 -9.03
N TRP A 36 15.23 0.80 -10.10
CA TRP A 36 16.34 -0.19 -10.12
C TRP A 36 17.68 0.34 -9.58
N LYS A 37 17.77 1.62 -9.22
CA LYS A 37 19.03 2.31 -8.92
C LYS A 37 19.10 2.68 -7.44
N LYS A 38 19.52 1.74 -6.60
CA LYS A 38 19.53 1.87 -5.12
C LYS A 38 20.00 3.25 -4.63
N LYS A 39 21.16 3.74 -5.11
CA LYS A 39 21.69 5.06 -4.69
C LYS A 39 20.80 6.24 -5.12
N LYS A 40 20.12 6.14 -6.27
CA LYS A 40 19.21 7.19 -6.73
C LYS A 40 17.89 7.17 -5.95
N CYS A 41 17.39 5.98 -5.60
CA CYS A 41 16.23 5.84 -4.72
C CYS A 41 16.53 6.43 -3.34
N GLU A 42 17.68 6.10 -2.74
CA GLU A 42 18.07 6.67 -1.45
C GLU A 42 18.19 8.20 -1.50
N TYR A 43 18.83 8.73 -2.55
CA TYR A 43 18.94 10.18 -2.75
C TYR A 43 17.56 10.83 -2.87
N TRP A 44 16.66 10.24 -3.67
CA TRP A 44 15.30 10.75 -3.86
C TRP A 44 14.47 10.71 -2.58
N LEU A 45 14.56 9.61 -1.79
CA LEU A 45 13.91 9.55 -0.48
C LEU A 45 14.34 10.71 0.41
N ARG A 46 15.66 10.96 0.51
CA ARG A 46 16.22 11.99 1.41
C ARG A 46 15.95 13.42 0.93
N GLN A 47 15.98 13.66 -0.39
CA GLN A 47 15.92 15.02 -0.94
C GLN A 47 14.52 15.45 -1.39
N GLU A 48 13.64 14.50 -1.71
CA GLU A 48 12.32 14.78 -2.25
C GLU A 48 11.20 14.22 -1.38
N PHE A 49 11.14 12.88 -1.18
CA PHE A 49 10.03 12.23 -0.51
C PHE A 49 9.89 12.61 0.98
N ILE A 50 10.96 12.49 1.76
CA ILE A 50 10.91 12.83 3.19
C ILE A 50 10.60 14.31 3.43
N PRO A 51 11.23 15.28 2.71
CA PRO A 51 10.86 16.69 2.81
C PRO A 51 9.39 16.97 2.43
N TRP A 52 8.87 16.32 1.39
CA TRP A 52 7.46 16.40 1.02
C TRP A 52 6.56 15.86 2.12
N ALA A 53 6.82 14.63 2.58
CA ALA A 53 6.05 13.96 3.63
C ALA A 53 5.98 14.82 4.92
N ASN A 54 7.09 15.45 5.31
CA ASN A 54 7.13 16.31 6.49
C ASN A 54 6.30 17.60 6.37
N LYS A 55 6.00 18.06 5.16
CA LYS A 55 5.13 19.23 4.92
C LYS A 55 3.64 18.88 5.01
N LEU A 56 3.26 17.60 4.83
CA LEU A 56 1.87 17.18 4.89
C LEU A 56 1.28 17.48 6.27
N LYS A 57 0.03 17.92 6.31
CA LYS A 57 -0.70 18.22 7.54
C LYS A 57 -1.33 16.96 8.14
N CYS A 58 -0.48 15.98 8.48
CA CYS A 58 -0.84 14.75 9.18
C CYS A 58 0.07 14.53 10.39
N LYS A 59 -0.41 13.76 11.36
CA LYS A 59 0.36 13.40 12.55
C LYS A 59 1.29 12.21 12.27
N HIS A 60 0.78 11.21 11.56
CA HIS A 60 1.46 9.96 11.23
C HIS A 60 1.35 9.66 9.75
N ILE A 61 2.39 9.07 9.18
CA ILE A 61 2.41 8.50 7.83
C ILE A 61 2.79 7.04 7.96
N LEU A 62 1.91 6.13 7.56
CA LEU A 62 2.20 4.70 7.47
C LEU A 62 2.54 4.38 6.02
N LEU A 63 3.69 3.77 5.80
CA LEU A 63 4.21 3.44 4.48
C LEU A 63 4.47 1.95 4.39
N ILE A 64 3.91 1.29 3.39
CA ILE A 64 4.37 -0.01 2.91
C ILE A 64 5.07 0.16 1.56
N ALA A 65 5.87 -0.82 1.16
CA ALA A 65 6.41 -0.90 -0.20
C ALA A 65 5.41 -1.53 -1.18
N GLY A 66 5.70 -1.40 -2.49
CA GLY A 66 5.03 -2.11 -3.57
C GLY A 66 6.02 -2.82 -4.49
N ASN A 67 5.53 -3.38 -5.59
CA ASN A 67 6.37 -4.19 -6.48
C ASN A 67 7.39 -3.35 -7.29
N HIS A 68 7.24 -2.06 -7.38
CA HIS A 68 8.25 -1.16 -7.97
C HIS A 68 9.28 -0.64 -6.94
N ASP A 69 9.14 -0.97 -5.67
CA ASP A 69 9.96 -0.42 -4.58
C ASP A 69 11.19 -1.29 -4.24
N PHE A 70 11.98 -1.66 -5.26
CA PHE A 70 13.20 -2.50 -5.13
C PHE A 70 14.20 -2.02 -4.08
N TYR A 71 14.21 -0.73 -3.78
CA TYR A 71 15.07 -0.17 -2.75
C TYR A 71 14.78 -0.77 -1.38
N PHE A 72 13.50 -0.84 -1.03
CA PHE A 72 13.06 -1.37 0.25
C PHE A 72 13.35 -2.87 0.36
N GLU A 73 13.02 -3.66 -0.66
CA GLU A 73 13.31 -5.10 -0.66
C GLU A 73 14.82 -5.41 -0.51
N LYS A 74 15.70 -4.55 -1.08
CA LYS A 74 17.17 -4.75 -1.09
C LYS A 74 17.90 -4.02 0.03
N THR A 75 17.19 -3.47 1.00
CA THR A 75 17.73 -2.73 2.13
C THR A 75 17.29 -3.41 3.43
N LEU A 76 18.22 -3.52 4.39
CA LEU A 76 17.87 -4.10 5.69
C LEU A 76 16.79 -3.26 6.37
N ILE A 77 15.84 -3.92 7.02
CA ILE A 77 14.70 -3.26 7.66
C ILE A 77 15.15 -2.22 8.71
N ASP A 78 16.21 -2.50 9.44
CA ASP A 78 16.77 -1.57 10.44
C ASP A 78 17.32 -0.30 9.80
N ASP A 79 17.94 -0.41 8.60
CA ASP A 79 18.43 0.75 7.85
C ASP A 79 17.26 1.61 7.32
N ILE A 80 16.16 0.98 6.92
CA ILE A 80 14.94 1.68 6.51
C ILE A 80 14.35 2.44 7.71
N HIS A 81 14.20 1.78 8.86
CA HIS A 81 13.72 2.43 10.08
C HIS A 81 14.64 3.57 10.53
N LEU A 82 15.96 3.39 10.40
CA LEU A 82 16.91 4.44 10.71
C LEU A 82 16.78 5.64 9.76
N MET A 83 16.50 5.42 8.48
CA MET A 83 16.27 6.48 7.50
C MET A 83 15.08 7.36 7.86
N PHE A 84 13.99 6.75 8.35
CA PHE A 84 12.77 7.48 8.71
C PHE A 84 12.74 7.97 10.16
N LYS A 85 13.78 7.66 10.95
CA LYS A 85 13.87 8.11 12.34
C LYS A 85 13.81 9.64 12.46
N GLY A 86 12.89 10.13 13.29
CA GLY A 86 12.67 11.58 13.48
C GLY A 86 11.80 12.25 12.41
N THR A 87 11.22 11.47 11.49
CA THR A 87 10.20 11.92 10.55
C THR A 87 8.79 11.50 11.03
N LYS A 88 7.75 11.86 10.28
CA LYS A 88 6.38 11.36 10.52
C LYS A 88 6.14 9.96 9.98
N ILE A 89 7.10 9.37 9.24
CA ILE A 89 6.94 8.13 8.49
C ILE A 89 7.29 6.94 9.37
N THR A 90 6.38 5.97 9.43
CA THR A 90 6.60 4.63 9.94
C THR A 90 6.47 3.64 8.79
N TYR A 91 7.55 2.92 8.49
CA TYR A 91 7.55 1.86 7.48
C TYR A 91 7.05 0.56 8.09
N LEU A 92 6.13 -0.10 7.41
CA LEU A 92 5.56 -1.38 7.82
C LEU A 92 5.88 -2.46 6.78
N GLU A 93 6.41 -3.58 7.26
CA GLU A 93 6.64 -4.79 6.47
C GLU A 93 6.28 -6.01 7.32
N ASN A 94 5.12 -6.61 7.05
CA ASN A 94 4.51 -7.69 7.83
C ASN A 94 4.49 -7.38 9.33
N THR A 95 4.16 -6.17 9.66
CA THR A 95 4.12 -5.70 11.04
C THR A 95 2.97 -4.73 11.26
N GLY A 96 2.59 -4.56 12.52
CA GLY A 96 1.52 -3.66 12.93
C GLY A 96 1.99 -2.56 13.86
N ILE A 97 1.15 -1.55 13.98
CA ILE A 97 1.29 -0.43 14.92
C ILE A 97 -0.08 -0.04 15.47
N ILE A 98 -0.11 0.40 16.71
CA ILE A 98 -1.32 0.96 17.34
C ILE A 98 -1.15 2.48 17.40
N ILE A 99 -2.09 3.23 16.83
CA ILE A 99 -2.14 4.69 16.90
C ILE A 99 -3.50 5.09 17.47
N ASP A 100 -3.50 5.79 18.59
CA ASP A 100 -4.74 6.24 19.29
C ASP A 100 -5.78 5.12 19.45
N GLY A 101 -5.32 3.91 19.77
CA GLY A 101 -6.16 2.72 19.96
C GLY A 101 -6.58 2.00 18.68
N VAL A 102 -6.30 2.51 17.49
CA VAL A 102 -6.58 1.85 16.18
C VAL A 102 -5.40 0.96 15.78
N ASN A 103 -5.69 -0.30 15.45
CA ASN A 103 -4.70 -1.30 15.08
C ASN A 103 -4.48 -1.27 13.56
N PHE A 104 -3.28 -0.87 13.12
CA PHE A 104 -2.86 -0.91 11.73
C PHE A 104 -1.92 -2.12 11.50
N TYR A 105 -1.98 -2.70 10.31
CA TYR A 105 -1.04 -3.73 9.85
C TYR A 105 -0.66 -3.46 8.40
N GLY A 106 0.60 -3.69 8.02
CA GLY A 106 1.07 -3.45 6.67
C GLY A 106 1.86 -4.61 6.08
N THR A 107 1.58 -4.96 4.82
CA THR A 107 2.31 -5.96 4.04
C THR A 107 2.55 -5.47 2.60
N PRO A 108 3.80 -5.51 2.11
CA PRO A 108 4.14 -5.11 0.75
C PRO A 108 4.00 -6.25 -0.29
N TYR A 109 3.82 -7.49 0.15
CA TYR A 109 3.98 -8.66 -0.70
C TYR A 109 2.84 -8.84 -1.70
N CYS A 110 3.23 -9.22 -2.94
CA CYS A 110 2.35 -9.47 -4.08
C CYS A 110 2.51 -10.89 -4.60
N HIS A 111 1.46 -11.42 -5.24
CA HIS A 111 1.56 -12.67 -5.98
C HIS A 111 2.51 -12.54 -7.18
N GLN A 112 3.09 -13.65 -7.60
CA GLN A 112 4.11 -13.66 -8.63
C GLN A 112 3.50 -13.67 -10.05
N PHE A 113 3.75 -12.62 -10.81
CA PHE A 113 3.46 -12.55 -12.26
C PHE A 113 4.69 -12.10 -13.08
N GLY A 114 5.84 -11.88 -12.42
CA GLY A 114 7.09 -11.43 -13.02
C GLY A 114 8.25 -11.47 -12.03
N GLU A 115 9.27 -10.66 -12.28
CA GLU A 115 10.46 -10.51 -11.42
C GLU A 115 10.50 -9.11 -10.78
N TRP A 116 9.41 -8.73 -10.11
CA TRP A 116 9.32 -7.46 -9.41
C TRP A 116 9.65 -7.62 -7.93
N ALA A 117 9.86 -6.50 -7.24
CA ALA A 117 10.10 -6.50 -5.81
C ALA A 117 8.90 -7.07 -5.04
N PHE A 118 9.15 -7.66 -3.89
CA PHE A 118 8.15 -8.23 -2.99
C PHE A 118 7.21 -9.29 -3.59
N MET A 119 7.51 -9.80 -4.79
CA MET A 119 6.76 -10.91 -5.37
C MET A 119 7.20 -12.24 -4.80
N ARG A 120 6.23 -13.09 -4.49
CA ARG A 120 6.45 -14.45 -4.01
C ARG A 120 5.40 -15.37 -4.63
N ASP A 121 5.75 -16.65 -4.75
CA ASP A 121 4.78 -17.69 -5.09
C ASP A 121 3.77 -17.92 -3.96
N ASP A 122 2.69 -18.61 -4.28
CA ASP A 122 1.56 -18.80 -3.36
C ASP A 122 1.97 -19.52 -2.06
N GLU A 123 2.93 -20.48 -2.11
CA GLU A 123 3.38 -21.21 -0.91
C GLU A 123 4.09 -20.26 0.06
N HIS A 124 4.98 -19.42 -0.44
CA HIS A 124 5.66 -18.44 0.38
C HIS A 124 4.70 -17.36 0.88
N LEU A 125 3.74 -16.90 0.05
CA LEU A 125 2.74 -15.93 0.48
C LEU A 125 1.86 -16.46 1.60
N LYS A 126 1.42 -17.73 1.54
CA LYS A 126 0.69 -18.38 2.65
C LYS A 126 1.49 -18.35 3.95
N MET A 127 2.80 -18.67 3.89
CA MET A 127 3.67 -18.61 5.08
C MET A 127 3.83 -17.19 5.63
N ILE A 128 3.79 -16.18 4.77
CA ILE A 128 3.88 -14.77 5.17
C ILE A 128 2.55 -14.32 5.78
N PHE A 129 1.46 -14.48 5.05
CA PHE A 129 0.16 -13.92 5.40
C PHE A 129 -0.53 -14.62 6.57
N GLN A 130 -0.22 -15.92 6.86
CA GLN A 130 -0.72 -16.61 8.07
C GLN A 130 -0.38 -15.87 9.37
N ASN A 131 0.60 -14.96 9.35
CA ASN A 131 1.00 -14.14 10.49
C ASN A 131 0.20 -12.84 10.61
N ILE A 132 -0.72 -12.55 9.69
CA ILE A 132 -1.63 -11.41 9.81
C ILE A 132 -2.46 -11.59 11.10
N PRO A 133 -2.37 -10.65 12.06
CA PRO A 133 -3.07 -10.82 13.33
C PRO A 133 -4.58 -10.65 13.14
N GLU A 134 -5.34 -11.30 14.02
CA GLU A 134 -6.75 -10.99 14.20
C GLU A 134 -6.91 -9.59 14.83
N HIS A 135 -8.11 -9.01 14.71
CA HIS A 135 -8.44 -7.69 15.28
C HIS A 135 -7.64 -6.50 14.71
N VAL A 136 -7.17 -6.62 13.47
CA VAL A 136 -6.67 -5.46 12.70
C VAL A 136 -7.85 -4.56 12.35
N ASP A 137 -7.73 -3.27 12.64
CA ASP A 137 -8.75 -2.30 12.23
C ASP A 137 -8.51 -1.89 10.77
N ILE A 138 -7.28 -1.49 10.43
CA ILE A 138 -6.90 -1.03 9.08
C ILE A 138 -5.70 -1.84 8.58
N MET A 139 -5.90 -2.59 7.52
CA MET A 139 -4.83 -3.32 6.84
C MET A 139 -4.40 -2.56 5.58
N LEU A 140 -3.10 -2.41 5.40
CA LEU A 140 -2.48 -1.90 4.19
C LEU A 140 -1.85 -3.09 3.46
N SER A 141 -2.24 -3.30 2.22
CA SER A 141 -1.62 -4.27 1.31
C SER A 141 -1.24 -3.55 0.02
N HIS A 142 -0.17 -3.99 -0.64
CA HIS A 142 0.04 -3.48 -1.99
C HIS A 142 -0.83 -4.24 -2.99
N ASP A 143 -0.94 -5.57 -2.86
CA ASP A 143 -1.79 -6.40 -3.71
C ASP A 143 -3.27 -6.39 -3.26
N ALA A 144 -4.17 -6.67 -4.19
CA ALA A 144 -5.60 -6.87 -3.94
C ALA A 144 -5.90 -8.33 -3.55
N PRO A 145 -6.90 -8.61 -2.72
CA PRO A 145 -7.38 -9.97 -2.51
C PRO A 145 -8.12 -10.48 -3.75
N TYR A 146 -7.84 -11.71 -4.20
CA TYR A 146 -8.46 -12.27 -5.40
C TYR A 146 -9.99 -12.24 -5.35
N GLY A 147 -10.61 -11.77 -6.42
CA GLY A 147 -12.06 -11.72 -6.61
C GLY A 147 -12.77 -10.55 -5.93
N VAL A 148 -12.03 -9.60 -5.31
CA VAL A 148 -12.60 -8.42 -4.67
C VAL A 148 -11.69 -7.22 -4.91
N SER A 149 -12.22 -6.15 -5.50
CA SER A 149 -11.50 -4.92 -5.85
C SER A 149 -10.27 -5.17 -6.74
N ASP A 150 -10.29 -6.24 -7.55
CA ASP A 150 -9.15 -6.73 -8.31
C ASP A 150 -9.43 -6.90 -9.81
N ILE A 151 -10.55 -6.39 -10.30
CA ILE A 151 -10.88 -6.44 -11.73
C ILE A 151 -10.08 -5.36 -12.47
N CYS A 152 -9.26 -5.80 -13.43
CA CYS A 152 -8.59 -4.91 -14.35
C CYS A 152 -9.57 -4.41 -15.41
N LEU A 153 -9.79 -3.09 -15.48
CA LEU A 153 -10.79 -2.49 -16.38
C LEU A 153 -10.22 -1.93 -17.69
N GLU A 154 -8.94 -1.58 -17.75
CA GLU A 154 -8.39 -0.84 -18.91
C GLU A 154 -7.01 -1.29 -19.39
N TYR A 155 -6.33 -2.21 -18.71
CA TYR A 155 -4.90 -2.44 -18.94
C TYR A 155 -4.55 -2.94 -20.33
N THR A 156 -5.04 -4.09 -20.71
CA THR A 156 -4.84 -4.68 -22.04
C THR A 156 -6.06 -5.48 -22.47
N PRO A 157 -6.24 -5.77 -23.78
CA PRO A 157 -7.32 -6.67 -24.23
C PRO A 157 -7.28 -8.06 -23.58
N TRP A 158 -6.10 -8.48 -23.07
CA TRP A 158 -5.90 -9.78 -22.44
C TRP A 158 -6.33 -9.79 -20.95
N ASN A 159 -6.22 -8.66 -20.26
CA ASN A 159 -6.49 -8.55 -18.83
C ASN A 159 -7.82 -7.88 -18.52
N ASN A 160 -8.38 -7.12 -19.46
CA ASN A 160 -9.62 -6.40 -19.25
C ASN A 160 -10.76 -7.33 -18.80
N GLY A 161 -11.36 -7.01 -17.67
CA GLY A 161 -12.42 -7.79 -17.05
C GLY A 161 -11.95 -9.04 -16.30
N LYS A 162 -10.64 -9.24 -16.10
CA LYS A 162 -10.10 -10.35 -15.32
C LYS A 162 -9.82 -9.95 -13.88
N HIS A 163 -9.99 -10.90 -12.99
CA HIS A 163 -9.49 -10.84 -11.64
C HIS A 163 -7.98 -11.08 -11.63
N LEU A 164 -7.22 -10.16 -11.06
CA LEU A 164 -5.76 -10.19 -11.02
C LEU A 164 -5.21 -10.15 -9.59
N GLY A 165 -6.05 -10.34 -8.59
CA GLY A 165 -5.66 -10.31 -7.18
C GLY A 165 -4.97 -11.58 -6.69
N CYS A 166 -4.54 -11.55 -5.44
CA CYS A 166 -3.77 -12.57 -4.75
C CYS A 166 -4.68 -13.54 -3.99
N GLN A 167 -4.66 -14.82 -4.36
CA GLN A 167 -5.47 -15.86 -3.70
C GLN A 167 -5.03 -16.10 -2.24
N PRO A 168 -3.73 -16.26 -1.91
CA PRO A 168 -3.28 -16.37 -0.52
C PRO A 168 -3.68 -15.19 0.36
N LEU A 169 -3.67 -13.96 -0.18
CA LEU A 169 -4.11 -12.79 0.56
C LEU A 169 -5.61 -12.86 0.86
N ARG A 170 -6.43 -13.27 -0.12
CA ARG A 170 -7.87 -13.46 0.07
C ARG A 170 -8.14 -14.44 1.22
N GLU A 171 -7.49 -15.61 1.22
CA GLU A 171 -7.68 -16.65 2.24
C GLU A 171 -7.40 -16.11 3.66
N GLU A 172 -6.35 -15.31 3.80
CA GLU A 172 -5.97 -14.74 5.09
C GLU A 172 -6.81 -13.53 5.51
N VAL A 173 -7.30 -12.73 4.57
CA VAL A 173 -8.27 -11.68 4.87
C VAL A 173 -9.60 -12.29 5.33
N GLU A 174 -10.05 -13.38 4.73
CA GLU A 174 -11.24 -14.12 5.16
C GLU A 174 -11.07 -14.72 6.58
N ARG A 175 -9.85 -15.11 6.96
CA ARG A 175 -9.54 -15.60 8.32
C ARG A 175 -9.45 -14.45 9.35
N ALA A 176 -8.66 -13.42 9.02
CA ALA A 176 -8.30 -12.37 9.98
C ALA A 176 -9.38 -11.28 10.11
N GLN A 177 -10.21 -11.10 9.06
CA GLN A 177 -11.31 -10.14 8.98
C GLN A 177 -10.93 -8.74 9.49
N PRO A 178 -9.88 -8.09 8.92
CA PRO A 178 -9.64 -6.68 9.22
C PRO A 178 -10.87 -5.85 8.86
N LYS A 179 -11.13 -4.76 9.55
CA LYS A 179 -12.33 -3.94 9.23
C LYS A 179 -12.21 -3.25 7.87
N TYR A 180 -11.01 -2.79 7.55
CA TYR A 180 -10.68 -2.21 6.24
C TYR A 180 -9.41 -2.84 5.69
N LEU A 181 -9.39 -3.12 4.39
CA LEU A 181 -8.20 -3.41 3.60
C LEU A 181 -8.08 -2.34 2.52
N LEU A 182 -6.98 -1.58 2.55
CA LEU A 182 -6.65 -0.55 1.58
C LEU A 182 -5.46 -1.04 0.74
N HIS A 183 -5.61 -1.05 -0.60
CA HIS A 183 -4.58 -1.60 -1.48
C HIS A 183 -4.30 -0.69 -2.68
N GLY A 184 -3.21 -0.96 -3.38
CA GLY A 184 -2.82 -0.33 -4.64
C GLY A 184 -2.72 -1.31 -5.78
N HIS A 185 -1.63 -1.20 -6.55
CA HIS A 185 -1.17 -2.13 -7.57
C HIS A 185 -2.01 -2.19 -8.85
N LEU A 186 -3.31 -2.33 -8.75
CA LEU A 186 -4.23 -2.43 -9.88
C LEU A 186 -4.83 -1.05 -10.19
N HIS A 187 -4.08 -0.23 -10.94
CA HIS A 187 -4.43 1.16 -11.23
C HIS A 187 -5.83 1.32 -11.84
N SER A 188 -6.20 0.43 -12.75
CA SER A 188 -7.50 0.44 -13.43
C SER A 188 -8.59 -0.37 -12.73
N SER A 189 -8.37 -0.79 -11.49
CA SER A 189 -9.43 -1.40 -10.68
C SER A 189 -10.58 -0.41 -10.47
N ASN A 190 -11.75 -0.92 -10.10
CA ASN A 190 -12.79 -0.03 -9.66
C ASN A 190 -12.38 0.57 -8.30
N HIS A 191 -12.50 1.87 -8.16
CA HIS A 191 -12.15 2.58 -6.92
C HIS A 191 -13.36 2.70 -5.97
N GLU A 192 -14.31 1.78 -6.07
CA GLU A 192 -15.46 1.65 -5.17
C GLU A 192 -15.12 0.76 -3.97
N GLU A 193 -15.85 0.89 -2.87
CA GLU A 193 -15.73 0.01 -1.72
C GLU A 193 -16.45 -1.31 -2.02
N GLU A 194 -15.71 -2.41 -1.94
CA GLU A 194 -16.24 -3.77 -2.02
C GLU A 194 -16.13 -4.48 -0.66
N VAL A 195 -16.75 -5.65 -0.51
CA VAL A 195 -16.79 -6.35 0.77
C VAL A 195 -16.33 -7.79 0.62
N LEU A 196 -15.41 -8.23 1.50
CA LEU A 196 -14.96 -9.60 1.65
C LEU A 196 -15.26 -10.09 3.08
N GLY A 197 -16.33 -10.86 3.26
CA GLY A 197 -16.83 -11.16 4.60
C GLY A 197 -17.32 -9.90 5.32
N GLU A 198 -16.65 -9.51 6.40
CA GLU A 198 -16.91 -8.26 7.14
C GLU A 198 -15.90 -7.15 6.77
N THR A 199 -14.88 -7.49 5.96
CA THR A 199 -13.81 -6.57 5.56
C THR A 199 -14.27 -5.69 4.41
N LYS A 200 -14.16 -4.38 4.56
CA LYS A 200 -14.28 -3.40 3.48
C LYS A 200 -12.97 -3.27 2.73
N VAL A 201 -12.98 -3.52 1.43
CA VAL A 201 -11.80 -3.52 0.56
C VAL A 201 -11.89 -2.36 -0.41
N ARG A 202 -10.79 -1.64 -0.61
CA ARG A 202 -10.75 -0.51 -1.53
C ARG A 202 -9.39 -0.32 -2.17
N CYS A 203 -9.39 -0.15 -3.50
CA CYS A 203 -8.24 0.34 -4.24
C CYS A 203 -8.05 1.84 -3.97
N VAL A 204 -6.81 2.24 -3.66
CA VAL A 204 -6.44 3.63 -3.36
C VAL A 204 -5.32 4.15 -4.27
N SER A 205 -5.11 3.52 -5.43
CA SER A 205 -4.17 3.99 -6.46
C SER A 205 -4.55 5.41 -6.91
N LEU A 206 -3.53 6.26 -7.12
CA LEU A 206 -3.72 7.64 -7.58
C LEU A 206 -3.63 7.79 -9.09
N LEU A 207 -2.84 6.94 -9.72
CA LEU A 207 -2.51 7.05 -11.14
C LEU A 207 -3.29 6.02 -11.95
N ASP A 208 -3.53 6.34 -13.21
CA ASP A 208 -4.06 5.41 -14.20
C ASP A 208 -2.96 4.49 -14.78
N GLU A 209 -3.31 3.63 -15.72
CA GLU A 209 -2.38 2.71 -16.40
C GLU A 209 -1.33 3.43 -17.28
N LYS A 210 -1.45 4.73 -17.47
CA LYS A 210 -0.46 5.58 -18.15
C LYS A 210 0.44 6.31 -17.18
N TYR A 211 0.25 6.04 -15.88
CA TYR A 211 0.95 6.72 -14.77
C TYR A 211 0.64 8.23 -14.70
N GLU A 212 -0.58 8.62 -15.10
CA GLU A 212 -1.07 9.98 -14.96
C GLU A 212 -2.07 10.08 -13.80
N PRO A 213 -2.11 11.21 -13.05
CA PRO A 213 -3.07 11.39 -11.97
C PRO A 213 -4.52 11.30 -12.48
N ALA A 214 -5.28 10.33 -11.98
CA ALA A 214 -6.62 10.01 -12.42
C ALA A 214 -7.63 9.88 -11.29
N TYR A 215 -7.18 9.54 -10.08
CA TYR A 215 -8.05 9.25 -8.96
C TYR A 215 -7.73 10.14 -7.76
N GLU A 216 -8.74 10.36 -6.92
CA GLU A 216 -8.58 11.09 -5.68
C GLU A 216 -8.11 10.14 -4.56
N TYR A 217 -7.43 10.70 -3.55
CA TYR A 217 -7.12 9.96 -2.33
C TYR A 217 -8.39 9.54 -1.60
N PHE A 218 -8.34 8.39 -0.98
CA PHE A 218 -9.45 7.88 -0.16
C PHE A 218 -9.45 8.56 1.22
N THR A 219 -10.62 8.97 1.73
CA THR A 219 -10.79 9.53 3.07
C THR A 219 -11.75 8.67 3.87
N LEU A 220 -11.33 8.31 5.08
CA LEU A 220 -12.10 7.54 6.03
C LEU A 220 -12.15 8.26 7.39
N GLU A 221 -13.36 8.53 7.88
CA GLU A 221 -13.58 8.87 9.29
C GLU A 221 -13.81 7.57 10.06
N TYR A 222 -12.79 7.15 10.81
CA TYR A 222 -12.79 5.88 11.53
C TYR A 222 -13.06 6.11 13.01
N ASP A 223 -14.18 5.53 13.51
CA ASP A 223 -14.53 5.51 14.92
C ASP A 223 -14.39 4.07 15.43
N LYS A 224 -13.47 3.89 16.38
CA LYS A 224 -13.33 2.62 17.09
C LYS A 224 -14.36 2.57 18.21
N HIS A 225 -15.42 1.78 18.02
CA HIS A 225 -16.43 1.47 19.04
C HIS A 225 -15.99 0.29 19.91
#